data_98d28d53108cebdaae226a5c246579ec
#
_entry.id   98d28d53108cebdaae226a5c246579ec
#
_cell.length_a   1.000
_cell.length_b   1.000
_cell.length_c   1.000
_cell.angle_alpha   90.00
_cell.angle_beta   90.00
_cell.angle_gamma   90.00
#
_symmetry.space_group_name_H-M   'P 1'
#
loop_
_entity.id
_entity.type
_entity.pdbx_description
1 polymer ?
#
loop_
_entity_poly.entity_id
_entity_poly.type
_entity_poly.pdbx_seq_one_letter_code
_entity_poly.pdbx_strand_id
1 'polypeptide(L)'
;GLGDVYKRQDEAGQLTEKIRRKPYAVILFDEIEKAHPDVLNILLQILDDGRITDAHGRTVNFENTVIVMTSNAGSNTKSGSVGFARTANEQGRERAMKALQEFLRPEFINRVDEIVYFNQLTEDNFKAIAALMLQELQDSLAEKGIVFTWQDSLLDYLVKKSYSAAYGARNLRRLIQKELEDAIASRIIDSWQHPVARLDASSDGEQLVLSAL
;
A
#
# COMPACT_ATOMS: atom_id res chain seq x y z
N GLY A 1 -27.87 4.34 -15.76
CA GLY A 1 -28.29 3.35 -16.59
C GLY A 1 -27.35 2.74 -17.62
N LEU A 2 -27.55 3.04 -18.90
CA LEU A 2 -26.82 2.39 -20.02
C LEU A 2 -25.34 2.81 -20.13
N GLY A 3 -24.98 3.99 -19.66
CA GLY A 3 -23.60 4.47 -19.70
C GLY A 3 -22.62 3.73 -18.79
N ASP A 4 -23.08 3.20 -17.66
CA ASP A 4 -22.24 2.46 -16.72
C ASP A 4 -21.95 1.03 -17.18
N VAL A 5 -22.87 0.42 -17.90
CA VAL A 5 -22.69 -0.92 -18.50
C VAL A 5 -21.64 -0.86 -19.61
N TYR A 6 -21.65 0.18 -20.44
CA TYR A 6 -20.66 0.38 -21.51
C TYR A 6 -19.25 0.63 -20.97
N LYS A 7 -19.08 1.47 -19.92
CA LYS A 7 -17.78 1.69 -19.28
C LYS A 7 -17.19 0.42 -18.70
N ARG A 8 -18.03 -0.43 -18.06
CA ARG A 8 -17.57 -1.68 -17.43
C ARG A 8 -17.18 -2.76 -18.45
N GLN A 9 -17.84 -2.82 -19.60
CA GLN A 9 -17.44 -3.70 -20.71
C GLN A 9 -16.10 -3.28 -21.31
N ASP A 10 -15.80 -1.99 -21.34
CA ASP A 10 -14.53 -1.43 -21.84
C ASP A 10 -13.37 -1.74 -20.88
N GLU A 11 -13.58 -1.69 -19.57
CA GLU A 11 -12.54 -2.00 -18.55
C GLU A 11 -12.18 -3.49 -18.54
N ALA A 12 -13.17 -4.39 -18.61
CA ALA A 12 -12.91 -5.83 -18.72
C ALA A 12 -12.20 -6.16 -20.04
N GLY A 13 -12.57 -5.49 -21.13
CA GLY A 13 -11.90 -5.60 -22.42
C GLY A 13 -10.45 -5.13 -22.40
N GLN A 14 -10.12 -4.10 -21.61
CA GLN A 14 -8.75 -3.60 -21.45
C GLN A 14 -7.87 -4.59 -20.68
N LEU A 15 -8.39 -5.24 -19.63
CA LEU A 15 -7.65 -6.25 -18.89
C LEU A 15 -7.30 -7.44 -19.77
N THR A 16 -8.29 -7.99 -20.47
CA THR A 16 -8.10 -9.15 -21.36
C THR A 16 -7.12 -8.87 -22.49
N GLU A 17 -7.15 -7.67 -23.07
CA GLU A 17 -6.22 -7.25 -24.09
C GLU A 17 -4.77 -7.11 -23.54
N LYS A 18 -4.60 -6.58 -22.33
CA LYS A 18 -3.29 -6.48 -21.67
C LYS A 18 -2.70 -7.87 -21.40
N ILE A 19 -3.50 -8.81 -20.86
CA ILE A 19 -3.04 -10.17 -20.57
C ILE A 19 -2.72 -10.93 -21.84
N ARG A 20 -3.50 -10.77 -22.90
CA ARG A 20 -3.21 -11.37 -24.20
C ARG A 20 -1.84 -10.96 -24.75
N ARG A 21 -1.45 -9.68 -24.53
CA ARG A 21 -0.15 -9.15 -24.95
C ARG A 21 0.99 -9.55 -24.02
N LYS A 22 0.71 -9.73 -22.72
CA LYS A 22 1.68 -10.07 -21.68
C LYS A 22 1.11 -11.20 -20.80
N PRO A 23 1.17 -12.45 -21.23
CA PRO A 23 0.56 -13.58 -20.52
C PRO A 23 1.23 -13.88 -19.18
N TYR A 24 2.48 -13.49 -18.99
CA TYR A 24 3.20 -13.61 -17.72
C TYR A 24 3.10 -12.27 -17.00
N ALA A 25 2.14 -12.13 -16.08
CA ALA A 25 1.88 -10.87 -15.43
C ALA A 25 1.45 -11.07 -13.97
N VAL A 26 1.67 -10.05 -13.16
CA VAL A 26 1.05 -9.89 -11.85
C VAL A 26 -0.12 -8.92 -12.01
N ILE A 27 -1.31 -9.36 -11.58
CA ILE A 27 -2.55 -8.58 -11.66
C ILE A 27 -2.97 -8.24 -10.24
N LEU A 28 -3.08 -6.96 -9.93
CA LEU A 28 -3.55 -6.47 -8.65
C LEU A 28 -4.99 -5.97 -8.75
N PHE A 29 -5.86 -6.55 -7.95
CA PHE A 29 -7.21 -6.05 -7.68
C PHE A 29 -7.22 -5.39 -6.31
N ASP A 30 -7.17 -4.08 -6.29
CA ASP A 30 -7.15 -3.31 -5.06
C ASP A 30 -8.55 -3.06 -4.52
N GLU A 31 -8.74 -3.18 -3.19
CA GLU A 31 -10.01 -2.95 -2.50
C GLU A 31 -11.17 -3.83 -3.04
N ILE A 32 -10.95 -5.15 -3.09
CA ILE A 32 -11.90 -6.11 -3.68
C ILE A 32 -13.30 -6.06 -3.04
N GLU A 33 -13.44 -5.61 -1.80
CA GLU A 33 -14.72 -5.41 -1.12
C GLU A 33 -15.61 -4.34 -1.78
N LYS A 34 -15.02 -3.47 -2.61
CA LYS A 34 -15.74 -2.45 -3.38
C LYS A 34 -16.13 -2.91 -4.78
N ALA A 35 -15.70 -4.11 -5.18
CA ALA A 35 -15.98 -4.62 -6.50
C ALA A 35 -17.47 -4.94 -6.69
N HIS A 36 -17.94 -4.74 -7.91
CA HIS A 36 -19.29 -5.18 -8.27
C HIS A 36 -19.36 -6.72 -8.26
N PRO A 37 -20.51 -7.34 -7.88
CA PRO A 37 -20.65 -8.79 -7.88
C PRO A 37 -20.28 -9.48 -9.19
N ASP A 38 -20.53 -8.84 -10.34
CA ASP A 38 -20.15 -9.37 -11.65
C ASP A 38 -18.63 -9.50 -11.81
N VAL A 39 -17.84 -8.58 -11.23
CA VAL A 39 -16.38 -8.66 -11.22
C VAL A 39 -15.92 -9.85 -10.38
N LEU A 40 -16.54 -10.08 -9.22
CA LEU A 40 -16.26 -11.24 -8.39
C LEU A 40 -16.59 -12.56 -9.10
N ASN A 41 -17.68 -12.62 -9.88
CA ASN A 41 -18.02 -13.79 -10.68
C ASN A 41 -17.00 -14.04 -11.81
N ILE A 42 -16.52 -13.00 -12.48
CA ILE A 42 -15.46 -13.12 -13.50
C ILE A 42 -14.15 -13.59 -12.85
N LEU A 43 -13.77 -13.02 -11.69
CA LEU A 43 -12.60 -13.46 -10.95
C LEU A 43 -12.70 -14.92 -10.53
N LEU A 44 -13.86 -15.36 -10.05
CA LEU A 44 -14.10 -16.75 -9.70
C LEU A 44 -13.90 -17.66 -10.93
N GLN A 45 -14.42 -17.28 -12.09
CA GLN A 45 -14.19 -18.02 -13.33
C GLN A 45 -12.70 -18.09 -13.70
N ILE A 46 -11.95 -17.00 -13.54
CA ILE A 46 -10.50 -17.00 -13.78
C ILE A 46 -9.78 -17.96 -12.83
N LEU A 47 -10.15 -17.95 -11.53
CA LEU A 47 -9.55 -18.82 -10.52
C LEU A 47 -9.92 -20.31 -10.74
N ASP A 48 -11.10 -20.61 -11.29
CA ASP A 48 -11.55 -21.97 -11.57
C ASP A 48 -11.00 -22.52 -12.88
N ASP A 49 -11.18 -21.77 -13.97
CA ASP A 49 -10.94 -22.23 -15.34
C ASP A 49 -9.58 -21.80 -15.90
N GLY A 50 -8.87 -20.87 -15.20
CA GLY A 50 -7.64 -20.27 -15.70
C GLY A 50 -7.82 -19.41 -16.97
N ARG A 51 -9.05 -19.15 -17.39
CA ARG A 51 -9.38 -18.45 -18.65
C ARG A 51 -10.76 -17.81 -18.60
N ILE A 52 -10.93 -16.77 -19.43
CA ILE A 52 -12.25 -16.17 -19.67
C ILE A 52 -12.45 -15.93 -21.15
N THR A 53 -13.72 -15.85 -21.57
CA THR A 53 -14.10 -15.46 -22.92
C THR A 53 -14.52 -13.99 -22.90
N ASP A 54 -13.88 -13.16 -23.74
CA ASP A 54 -14.20 -11.74 -23.83
C ASP A 54 -15.53 -11.50 -24.62
N ALA A 55 -16.00 -10.25 -24.60
CA ALA A 55 -17.22 -9.87 -25.30
C ALA A 55 -17.19 -10.10 -26.83
N HIS A 56 -16.00 -10.35 -27.39
CA HIS A 56 -15.81 -10.67 -28.80
C HIS A 56 -15.69 -12.18 -29.09
N GLY A 57 -15.96 -13.03 -28.07
CA GLY A 57 -15.86 -14.48 -28.18
C GLY A 57 -14.43 -15.03 -28.16
N ARG A 58 -13.43 -14.22 -27.79
CA ARG A 58 -12.03 -14.64 -27.73
C ARG A 58 -11.70 -15.16 -26.35
N THR A 59 -11.07 -16.32 -26.25
CA THR A 59 -10.59 -16.88 -25.00
C THR A 59 -9.25 -16.24 -24.63
N VAL A 60 -9.13 -15.77 -23.39
CA VAL A 60 -7.92 -15.22 -22.80
C VAL A 60 -7.48 -16.11 -21.64
N ASN A 61 -6.23 -16.57 -21.69
CA ASN A 61 -5.64 -17.48 -20.71
C ASN A 61 -4.93 -16.69 -19.61
N PHE A 62 -5.19 -17.06 -18.34
CA PHE A 62 -4.63 -16.47 -17.13
C PHE A 62 -3.75 -17.46 -16.34
N GLU A 63 -3.53 -18.69 -16.83
CA GLU A 63 -2.79 -19.74 -16.10
C GLU A 63 -1.35 -19.33 -15.73
N ASN A 64 -0.75 -18.41 -16.49
CA ASN A 64 0.58 -17.91 -16.23
C ASN A 64 0.59 -16.55 -15.52
N THR A 65 -0.51 -16.17 -14.89
CA THR A 65 -0.62 -14.91 -14.12
C THR A 65 -0.63 -15.17 -12.62
N VAL A 66 -0.09 -14.23 -11.86
CA VAL A 66 -0.28 -14.16 -10.42
C VAL A 66 -1.37 -13.13 -10.13
N ILE A 67 -2.44 -13.57 -9.49
CA ILE A 67 -3.55 -12.71 -9.09
C ILE A 67 -3.38 -12.33 -7.63
N VAL A 68 -3.29 -11.04 -7.37
CA VAL A 68 -3.19 -10.47 -6.03
C VAL A 68 -4.44 -9.63 -5.78
N MET A 69 -5.08 -9.83 -4.64
CA MET A 69 -6.24 -9.07 -4.23
C MET A 69 -5.97 -8.42 -2.88
N THR A 70 -6.31 -7.15 -2.71
CA THR A 70 -6.25 -6.48 -1.41
C THR A 70 -7.64 -6.21 -0.87
N SER A 71 -7.79 -6.16 0.45
CA SER A 71 -9.03 -5.79 1.11
C SER A 71 -8.77 -5.11 2.44
N ASN A 72 -9.63 -4.16 2.78
CA ASN A 72 -9.71 -3.53 4.10
C ASN A 72 -10.81 -4.16 4.98
N ALA A 73 -11.35 -5.31 4.61
CA ALA A 73 -12.40 -5.98 5.35
C ALA A 73 -11.98 -6.27 6.81
N GLY A 74 -12.85 -5.94 7.75
CA GLY A 74 -12.60 -6.12 9.18
C GLY A 74 -11.73 -5.04 9.85
N SER A 75 -11.19 -4.06 9.10
CA SER A 75 -10.35 -3.00 9.66
C SER A 75 -11.11 -2.01 10.55
N ASN A 76 -12.40 -1.79 10.30
CA ASN A 76 -13.23 -0.78 10.97
C ASN A 76 -13.96 -1.26 12.22
N THR A 77 -13.86 -2.53 12.58
CA THR A 77 -14.51 -3.07 13.76
C THR A 77 -13.72 -2.71 15.02
N LYS A 78 -14.22 -1.71 15.77
CA LYS A 78 -13.70 -1.39 17.11
C LYS A 78 -13.74 -2.64 17.98
N SER A 79 -12.61 -3.00 18.56
CA SER A 79 -12.52 -4.13 19.47
C SER A 79 -13.37 -3.89 20.71
N GLY A 80 -14.52 -4.54 20.76
CA GLY A 80 -15.16 -4.87 22.02
C GLY A 80 -14.35 -6.00 22.65
N SER A 81 -13.52 -5.65 23.61
CA SER A 81 -12.78 -6.62 24.42
C SER A 81 -13.74 -7.44 25.25
N VAL A 82 -13.73 -8.77 25.11
CA VAL A 82 -13.81 -9.67 26.28
C VAL A 82 -13.39 -11.06 25.85
N GLY A 83 -12.28 -11.55 26.38
CA GLY A 83 -11.85 -12.95 26.20
C GLY A 83 -10.37 -13.11 26.56
N PHE A 84 -10.11 -13.62 27.75
CA PHE A 84 -8.79 -14.00 28.23
C PHE A 84 -8.21 -15.09 27.33
N ALA A 85 -7.02 -14.85 26.75
CA ALA A 85 -6.08 -15.82 26.17
C ALA A 85 -5.72 -15.74 24.68
N ARG A 86 -6.20 -14.75 23.89
CA ARG A 86 -5.76 -14.63 22.49
C ARG A 86 -5.01 -13.31 22.26
N THR A 87 -3.96 -13.35 21.45
CA THR A 87 -3.21 -12.14 21.07
C THR A 87 -4.08 -11.21 20.22
N ALA A 88 -3.81 -9.89 20.26
CA ALA A 88 -4.52 -8.91 19.45
C ALA A 88 -4.46 -9.24 17.93
N ASN A 89 -3.37 -9.85 17.48
CA ASN A 89 -3.16 -10.26 16.11
C ASN A 89 -4.04 -11.46 15.70
N GLU A 90 -4.20 -12.46 16.57
CA GLU A 90 -5.08 -13.60 16.31
C GLU A 90 -6.55 -13.18 16.21
N GLN A 91 -6.99 -12.29 17.10
CA GLN A 91 -8.34 -11.72 17.06
C GLN A 91 -8.55 -10.86 15.79
N GLY A 92 -7.53 -10.13 15.37
CA GLY A 92 -7.55 -9.35 14.13
C GLY A 92 -7.73 -10.24 12.90
N ARG A 93 -6.96 -11.33 12.83
CA ARG A 93 -7.05 -12.31 11.73
C ARG A 93 -8.42 -12.98 11.66
N GLU A 94 -8.99 -13.41 12.79
CA GLU A 94 -10.32 -14.01 12.83
C GLU A 94 -11.41 -13.05 12.37
N ARG A 95 -11.33 -11.76 12.78
CA ARG A 95 -12.25 -10.72 12.34
C ARG A 95 -12.15 -10.43 10.85
N ALA A 96 -10.93 -10.34 10.32
CA ALA A 96 -10.69 -10.14 8.90
C ALA A 96 -11.28 -11.31 8.08
N MET A 97 -11.07 -12.56 8.54
CA MET A 97 -11.63 -13.73 7.88
C MET A 97 -13.15 -13.73 7.89
N LYS A 98 -13.80 -13.38 9.02
CA LYS A 98 -15.26 -13.24 9.08
C LYS A 98 -15.76 -12.18 8.12
N ALA A 99 -15.11 -11.01 8.09
CA ALA A 99 -15.48 -9.93 7.20
C ALA A 99 -15.31 -10.30 5.72
N LEU A 100 -14.28 -11.08 5.36
CA LEU A 100 -14.13 -11.63 4.01
C LEU A 100 -15.30 -12.55 3.64
N GLN A 101 -15.75 -13.39 4.56
CA GLN A 101 -16.89 -14.31 4.36
C GLN A 101 -18.23 -13.60 4.21
N GLU A 102 -18.36 -12.33 4.59
CA GLU A 102 -19.57 -11.54 4.42
C GLU A 102 -19.82 -11.13 2.96
N PHE A 103 -18.76 -10.95 2.15
CA PHE A 103 -18.90 -10.53 0.75
C PHE A 103 -18.30 -11.52 -0.26
N LEU A 104 -17.35 -12.36 0.13
CA LEU A 104 -16.84 -13.44 -0.71
C LEU A 104 -17.55 -14.75 -0.37
N ARG A 105 -18.06 -15.41 -1.42
CA ARG A 105 -18.67 -16.73 -1.28
C ARG A 105 -17.65 -17.77 -0.85
N PRO A 106 -18.05 -18.84 -0.14
CA PRO A 106 -17.13 -19.90 0.28
C PRO A 106 -16.33 -20.51 -0.88
N GLU A 107 -16.97 -20.71 -2.05
CA GLU A 107 -16.30 -21.22 -3.24
C GLU A 107 -15.16 -20.31 -3.71
N PHE A 108 -15.31 -18.98 -3.59
CA PHE A 108 -14.26 -18.04 -3.94
C PHE A 108 -13.06 -18.16 -2.98
N ILE A 109 -13.32 -18.19 -1.68
CA ILE A 109 -12.27 -18.30 -0.65
C ILE A 109 -11.49 -19.60 -0.81
N ASN A 110 -12.16 -20.70 -1.19
CA ASN A 110 -11.54 -22.02 -1.41
C ASN A 110 -10.64 -22.08 -2.66
N ARG A 111 -10.70 -21.08 -3.56
CA ARG A 111 -9.85 -20.97 -4.75
C ARG A 111 -8.65 -20.05 -4.55
N VAL A 112 -8.60 -19.32 -3.43
CA VAL A 112 -7.46 -18.50 -3.06
C VAL A 112 -6.39 -19.40 -2.44
N ASP A 113 -5.19 -19.39 -3.01
CA ASP A 113 -4.08 -20.23 -2.53
C ASP A 113 -3.59 -19.78 -1.15
N GLU A 114 -3.51 -18.46 -0.92
CA GLU A 114 -3.01 -17.90 0.33
C GLU A 114 -3.73 -16.61 0.72
N ILE A 115 -4.10 -16.50 2.01
CA ILE A 115 -4.66 -15.30 2.61
C ILE A 115 -3.66 -14.76 3.63
N VAL A 116 -3.05 -13.63 3.29
CA VAL A 116 -2.07 -12.94 4.13
C VAL A 116 -2.77 -11.84 4.93
N TYR A 117 -2.67 -11.92 6.24
CA TYR A 117 -3.14 -10.88 7.16
C TYR A 117 -1.99 -9.96 7.55
N PHE A 118 -2.14 -8.67 7.29
CA PHE A 118 -1.18 -7.66 7.73
C PHE A 118 -1.49 -7.21 9.15
N ASN A 119 -0.54 -7.39 10.05
CA ASN A 119 -0.65 -6.95 11.44
C ASN A 119 -0.71 -5.42 11.51
N GLN A 120 -1.30 -4.89 12.60
CA GLN A 120 -1.21 -3.48 12.90
C GLN A 120 0.25 -3.08 13.16
N LEU A 121 0.64 -1.91 12.67
CA LEU A 121 1.97 -1.37 12.89
C LEU A 121 2.12 -0.89 14.34
N THR A 122 3.15 -1.38 15.01
CA THR A 122 3.60 -0.85 16.31
C THR A 122 4.42 0.44 16.12
N GLU A 123 4.68 1.15 17.18
CA GLU A 123 5.55 2.34 17.16
C GLU A 123 6.97 1.99 16.69
N ASP A 124 7.50 0.84 17.14
CA ASP A 124 8.81 0.35 16.68
C ASP A 124 8.82 0.04 15.17
N ASN A 125 7.73 -0.55 14.65
CA ASN A 125 7.60 -0.75 13.21
C ASN A 125 7.57 0.59 12.46
N PHE A 126 6.88 1.60 13.02
CA PHE A 126 6.87 2.95 12.43
C PHE A 126 8.27 3.56 12.39
N LYS A 127 9.04 3.42 13.46
CA LYS A 127 10.43 3.91 13.52
C LYS A 127 11.31 3.22 12.47
N ALA A 128 11.19 1.91 12.32
CA ALA A 128 11.88 1.16 11.28
C ALA A 128 11.48 1.60 9.84
N ILE A 129 10.19 1.81 9.61
CA ILE A 129 9.69 2.29 8.31
C ILE A 129 10.20 3.72 8.04
N ALA A 130 10.23 4.60 9.05
CA ALA A 130 10.78 5.94 8.91
C ALA A 130 12.25 5.90 8.50
N ALA A 131 13.04 5.05 9.15
CA ALA A 131 14.46 4.87 8.80
C ALA A 131 14.66 4.39 7.36
N LEU A 132 13.84 3.44 6.87
CA LEU A 132 13.88 3.00 5.48
C LEU A 132 13.54 4.12 4.49
N MET A 133 12.51 4.94 4.78
CA MET A 133 12.15 6.08 3.94
C MET A 133 13.25 7.16 3.92
N LEU A 134 13.92 7.40 5.06
CA LEU A 134 15.05 8.32 5.10
C LEU A 134 16.25 7.77 4.34
N GLN A 135 16.47 6.45 4.35
CA GLN A 135 17.51 5.80 3.55
C GLN A 135 17.23 5.97 2.04
N GLU A 136 15.99 5.76 1.59
CA GLU A 136 15.60 6.00 0.19
C GLU A 136 15.89 7.45 -0.22
N LEU A 137 15.60 8.41 0.67
CA LEU A 137 15.88 9.83 0.44
C LEU A 137 17.38 10.10 0.39
N GLN A 138 18.17 9.49 1.29
CA GLN A 138 19.63 9.57 1.30
C GLN A 138 20.22 9.09 -0.03
N ASP A 139 19.78 7.93 -0.52
CA ASP A 139 20.25 7.35 -1.77
C ASP A 139 19.92 8.26 -2.96
N SER A 140 18.70 8.82 -3.00
CA SER A 140 18.29 9.78 -4.03
C SER A 140 19.08 11.08 -4.01
N LEU A 141 19.46 11.57 -2.84
CA LEU A 141 20.30 12.79 -2.69
C LEU A 141 21.76 12.49 -3.06
N ALA A 142 22.26 11.30 -2.75
CA ALA A 142 23.61 10.86 -3.12
C ALA A 142 23.80 10.81 -4.64
N GLU A 143 22.78 10.40 -5.40
CA GLU A 143 22.79 10.46 -6.87
C GLU A 143 22.97 11.90 -7.41
N LYS A 144 22.57 12.90 -6.61
CA LYS A 144 22.76 14.32 -6.93
C LYS A 144 24.04 14.93 -6.35
N GLY A 145 24.88 14.10 -5.72
CA GLY A 145 26.14 14.53 -5.13
C GLY A 145 25.98 15.20 -3.75
N ILE A 146 24.83 15.05 -3.10
CA ILE A 146 24.54 15.63 -1.78
C ILE A 146 24.62 14.53 -0.73
N VAL A 147 25.46 14.72 0.28
CA VAL A 147 25.54 13.83 1.45
C VAL A 147 24.43 14.20 2.42
N PHE A 148 23.49 13.29 2.65
CA PHE A 148 22.42 13.44 3.63
C PHE A 148 22.63 12.53 4.83
N THR A 149 22.52 13.09 6.02
CA THR A 149 22.62 12.36 7.30
C THR A 149 21.47 12.78 8.21
N TRP A 150 21.09 11.93 9.17
CA TRP A 150 20.07 12.24 10.16
C TRP A 150 20.38 11.67 11.53
N GLN A 151 19.77 12.24 12.56
CA GLN A 151 19.88 11.83 13.94
C GLN A 151 18.64 11.07 14.41
N ASP A 152 18.77 10.27 15.48
CA ASP A 152 17.64 9.51 16.07
C ASP A 152 16.50 10.42 16.53
N SER A 153 16.81 11.66 16.95
CA SER A 153 15.81 12.67 17.30
C SER A 153 14.81 12.97 16.17
N LEU A 154 15.26 12.89 14.91
CA LEU A 154 14.37 13.03 13.75
C LEU A 154 13.40 11.85 13.65
N LEU A 155 13.87 10.62 13.85
CA LEU A 155 13.02 9.44 13.83
C LEU A 155 11.93 9.51 14.90
N ASP A 156 12.31 9.88 16.13
CA ASP A 156 11.37 10.02 17.25
C ASP A 156 10.32 11.11 16.97
N TYR A 157 10.73 12.24 16.40
CA TYR A 157 9.83 13.30 15.97
C TYR A 157 8.85 12.84 14.89
N LEU A 158 9.34 12.18 13.84
CA LEU A 158 8.50 11.69 12.74
C LEU A 158 7.47 10.67 13.23
N VAL A 159 7.89 9.76 14.11
CA VAL A 159 6.98 8.77 14.72
C VAL A 159 5.95 9.48 15.58
N LYS A 160 6.36 10.32 16.54
CA LYS A 160 5.45 11.04 17.44
C LYS A 160 4.37 11.83 16.69
N LYS A 161 4.75 12.45 15.57
CA LYS A 161 3.85 13.31 14.79
C LYS A 161 2.95 12.56 13.83
N SER A 162 3.37 11.41 13.33
CA SER A 162 2.66 10.66 12.29
C SER A 162 2.02 9.36 12.76
N TYR A 163 2.40 8.83 13.93
CA TYR A 163 1.89 7.55 14.40
C TYR A 163 0.37 7.58 14.56
N SER A 164 -0.26 6.66 13.86
CA SER A 164 -1.69 6.43 13.97
C SER A 164 -1.99 4.98 13.58
N ALA A 165 -2.55 4.24 14.51
CA ALA A 165 -2.98 2.86 14.25
C ALA A 165 -4.07 2.77 13.16
N ALA A 166 -4.82 3.87 12.94
CA ALA A 166 -5.92 3.88 11.95
C ALA A 166 -5.45 4.15 10.52
N TYR A 167 -4.39 4.97 10.33
CA TYR A 167 -3.97 5.42 8.99
C TYR A 167 -2.68 4.77 8.49
N GLY A 168 -2.03 3.96 9.33
CA GLY A 168 -0.79 3.29 8.97
C GLY A 168 0.32 4.25 8.58
N ALA A 169 1.28 3.80 7.79
CA ALA A 169 2.47 4.58 7.39
C ALA A 169 2.20 5.67 6.32
N ARG A 170 0.97 5.82 5.82
CA ARG A 170 0.65 6.86 4.82
C ARG A 170 0.89 8.27 5.34
N ASN A 171 0.56 8.51 6.62
CA ASN A 171 0.79 9.81 7.25
C ASN A 171 2.28 10.10 7.43
N LEU A 172 3.08 9.09 7.74
CA LEU A 172 4.53 9.21 7.84
C LEU A 172 5.15 9.64 6.51
N ARG A 173 4.80 8.99 5.40
CA ARG A 173 5.27 9.38 4.06
C ARG A 173 4.90 10.83 3.70
N ARG A 174 3.66 11.22 3.97
CA ARG A 174 3.21 12.60 3.74
C ARG A 174 3.95 13.62 4.61
N LEU A 175 4.24 13.26 5.86
CA LEU A 175 4.98 14.12 6.78
C LEU A 175 6.43 14.33 6.30
N ILE A 176 7.13 13.23 5.94
CA ILE A 176 8.48 13.29 5.39
C ILE A 176 8.51 14.16 4.14
N GLN A 177 7.59 13.95 3.20
CA GLN A 177 7.49 14.73 1.98
C GLN A 177 7.29 16.22 2.28
N LYS A 178 6.30 16.55 3.09
CA LYS A 178 5.90 17.94 3.34
C LYS A 178 6.90 18.71 4.20
N GLU A 179 7.50 18.08 5.20
CA GLU A 179 8.34 18.80 6.16
C GLU A 179 9.83 18.64 5.87
N LEU A 180 10.27 17.48 5.39
CA LEU A 180 11.69 17.22 5.15
C LEU A 180 12.07 17.46 3.67
N GLU A 181 11.39 16.80 2.73
CA GLU A 181 11.72 16.92 1.31
C GLU A 181 11.52 18.36 0.79
N ASP A 182 10.41 19.04 1.21
CA ASP A 182 10.17 20.43 0.86
C ASP A 182 11.23 21.36 1.45
N ALA A 183 11.67 21.12 2.71
CA ALA A 183 12.73 21.89 3.34
C ALA A 183 14.08 21.69 2.64
N ILE A 184 14.41 20.46 2.27
CA ILE A 184 15.62 20.12 1.50
C ILE A 184 15.58 20.80 0.14
N ALA A 185 14.45 20.71 -0.58
CA ALA A 185 14.29 21.32 -1.89
C ALA A 185 14.46 22.84 -1.83
N SER A 186 13.84 23.49 -0.83
CA SER A 186 14.01 24.94 -0.61
C SER A 186 15.48 25.30 -0.35
N ARG A 187 16.16 24.52 0.48
CA ARG A 187 17.56 24.78 0.79
C ARG A 187 18.48 24.62 -0.43
N ILE A 188 18.22 23.65 -1.28
CA ILE A 188 18.97 23.44 -2.53
C ILE A 188 18.74 24.63 -3.50
N ILE A 189 17.50 25.09 -3.63
CA ILE A 189 17.13 26.21 -4.52
C ILE A 189 17.77 27.50 -4.01
N ASP A 190 17.67 27.80 -2.71
CA ASP A 190 18.22 29.04 -2.12
C ASP A 190 19.75 29.08 -2.19
N SER A 191 20.39 27.94 -2.32
CA SER A 191 21.86 27.80 -2.34
C SER A 191 22.42 27.60 -3.74
N TRP A 192 21.70 28.03 -4.81
CA TRP A 192 22.12 27.81 -6.19
C TRP A 192 23.50 28.39 -6.53
N GLN A 193 23.93 29.49 -5.87
CA GLN A 193 25.26 30.11 -6.05
C GLN A 193 26.38 29.36 -5.33
N HIS A 194 26.03 28.66 -4.23
CA HIS A 194 26.95 27.82 -3.42
C HIS A 194 26.28 26.48 -3.18
N PRO A 195 26.42 25.53 -4.11
CA PRO A 195 25.71 24.24 -4.03
C PRO A 195 25.95 23.55 -2.69
N VAL A 196 24.86 23.09 -2.09
CA VAL A 196 24.89 22.33 -0.84
C VAL A 196 25.57 20.98 -1.08
N ALA A 197 26.67 20.73 -0.38
CA ALA A 197 27.37 19.45 -0.43
C ALA A 197 26.89 18.45 0.63
N ARG A 198 26.42 18.95 1.76
CA ARG A 198 25.98 18.13 2.88
C ARG A 198 24.77 18.73 3.59
N LEU A 199 23.85 17.85 3.97
CA LEU A 199 22.66 18.16 4.77
C LEU A 199 22.61 17.22 5.97
N ASP A 200 22.35 17.77 7.16
CA ASP A 200 22.10 17.02 8.38
C ASP A 200 20.73 17.36 8.95
N ALA A 201 19.91 16.37 9.21
CA ALA A 201 18.56 16.53 9.70
C ALA A 201 18.41 15.98 11.13
N SER A 202 17.79 16.77 11.99
CA SER A 202 17.50 16.43 13.38
C SER A 202 16.16 17.01 13.81
N SER A 203 15.81 16.88 15.08
CA SER A 203 14.67 17.57 15.68
C SER A 203 15.01 18.03 17.09
N ASP A 204 14.47 19.18 17.47
CA ASP A 204 14.46 19.69 18.84
C ASP A 204 13.30 19.12 19.69
N GLY A 205 12.48 18.23 19.11
CA GLY A 205 11.32 17.59 19.74
C GLY A 205 9.98 18.25 19.36
N GLU A 206 9.98 19.47 18.84
CA GLU A 206 8.79 20.21 18.39
C GLU A 206 8.78 20.43 16.88
N GLN A 207 9.94 20.64 16.29
CA GLN A 207 10.11 20.91 14.87
C GLN A 207 11.34 20.22 14.28
N LEU A 208 11.33 20.10 12.96
CA LEU A 208 12.44 19.62 12.17
C LEU A 208 13.53 20.69 12.08
N VAL A 209 14.78 20.29 12.26
CA VAL A 209 15.96 21.15 12.12
C VAL A 209 16.83 20.58 10.99
N LEU A 210 17.03 21.39 9.94
CA LEU A 210 17.87 21.04 8.79
C LEU A 210 19.08 21.97 8.73
N SER A 211 20.27 21.42 8.85
CA SER A 211 21.56 22.11 8.75
C SER A 211 22.19 21.80 7.40
N ALA A 212 22.71 22.83 6.72
CA ALA A 212 23.47 22.70 5.47
C ALA A 212 24.93 23.09 5.71
N LEU A 213 25.86 22.28 5.20
CA LEU A 213 27.31 22.50 5.27
C LEU A 213 27.90 22.47 3.87
#